data_01d6ef8ab2526d90a64692e57238267b
#
_entry.id   01d6ef8ab2526d90a64692e57238267b
#
_cell.length_a   1.000
_cell.length_b   1.000
_cell.length_c   1.000
_cell.angle_alpha   90.00
_cell.angle_beta   90.00
_cell.angle_gamma   90.00
#
_symmetry.space_group_name_H-M   'P 1'
#
loop_
_entity.id
_entity.type
_entity.pdbx_description
1 polymer ?
#
loop_
_entity_poly.entity_id
_entity_poly.type
_entity_poly.pdbx_seq_one_letter_code
_entity_poly.pdbx_strand_id
1 'polypeptide(L)'
;MPKDTISSSFVDMNNLEMSNEVKPLFDKVVKHVKENVDPISDEFYKLAEENENRWHLNERQLELLEGAKNKAKESGLWNFFLPNAETGEGLSNLDYAYIAAELGKNPLASETLNCSAPDTGNMEVLERVGTPEQKEKWLKPL
;
A
#
# COMPACT_ATOMS: atom_id res chain seq x y z
N MET A 1 11.33 21.96 41.58
CA MET A 1 10.29 21.33 40.80
C MET A 1 10.35 21.92 39.38
N PRO A 2 10.80 21.19 38.40
CA PRO A 2 10.74 21.67 37.02
C PRO A 2 9.29 21.56 36.51
N LYS A 3 8.77 22.64 35.98
CA LYS A 3 7.48 22.66 35.31
C LYS A 3 7.67 22.03 33.94
N ASP A 4 7.13 20.83 33.75
CA ASP A 4 6.99 20.20 32.45
C ASP A 4 6.08 21.07 31.58
N THR A 5 6.68 21.83 30.72
CA THR A 5 5.96 22.55 29.66
C THR A 5 5.49 21.52 28.65
N ILE A 6 4.27 21.02 28.82
CA ILE A 6 3.57 20.30 27.77
C ILE A 6 3.36 21.31 26.65
N SER A 7 4.21 21.27 25.64
CA SER A 7 3.95 21.93 24.36
C SER A 7 2.71 21.28 23.76
N SER A 8 1.56 21.91 23.98
CA SER A 8 0.37 21.60 23.22
C SER A 8 0.62 22.11 21.80
N SER A 9 1.19 21.29 20.95
CA SER A 9 1.05 21.46 19.50
C SER A 9 -0.45 21.34 19.22
N PHE A 10 -1.12 22.48 19.09
CA PHE A 10 -2.44 22.50 18.49
C PHE A 10 -2.26 21.92 17.08
N VAL A 11 -2.65 20.67 16.91
CA VAL A 11 -2.84 20.11 15.57
C VAL A 11 -3.92 20.96 14.94
N ASP A 12 -3.56 21.71 13.91
CA ASP A 12 -4.54 22.46 13.13
C ASP A 12 -5.46 21.44 12.43
N MET A 13 -6.59 21.15 13.08
CA MET A 13 -7.59 20.20 12.59
C MET A 13 -8.20 20.61 11.24
N ASN A 14 -7.92 21.80 10.77
CA ASN A 14 -8.36 22.30 9.46
C ASN A 14 -7.30 22.13 8.37
N ASN A 15 -6.07 21.79 8.72
CA ASN A 15 -5.02 21.50 7.74
C ASN A 15 -5.18 20.07 7.23
N LEU A 16 -5.71 19.95 6.02
CA LEU A 16 -5.87 18.68 5.29
C LEU A 16 -4.77 18.48 4.23
N GLU A 17 -3.64 19.16 4.35
CA GLU A 17 -2.53 19.00 3.43
C GLU A 17 -1.69 17.76 3.76
N MET A 18 -1.19 17.09 2.73
CA MET A 18 -0.22 16.01 2.89
C MET A 18 1.08 16.57 3.49
N SER A 19 1.65 15.85 4.43
CA SER A 19 2.93 16.23 5.04
C SER A 19 4.08 16.27 4.02
N ASN A 20 5.04 17.17 4.24
CA ASN A 20 6.18 17.30 3.31
C ASN A 20 7.07 16.06 3.33
N GLU A 21 7.15 15.38 4.44
CA GLU A 21 7.95 14.17 4.67
C GLU A 21 7.46 13.01 3.80
N VAL A 22 6.15 12.96 3.50
CA VAL A 22 5.54 11.87 2.73
C VAL A 22 5.56 12.13 1.22
N LYS A 23 5.73 13.37 0.79
CA LYS A 23 5.78 13.71 -0.65
C LYS A 23 6.73 12.85 -1.47
N PRO A 24 7.97 12.55 -1.03
CA PRO A 24 8.86 11.68 -1.80
C PRO A 24 8.34 10.25 -1.97
N LEU A 25 7.64 9.71 -0.96
CA LEU A 25 7.00 8.39 -1.06
C LEU A 25 5.82 8.46 -2.04
N PHE A 26 4.98 9.48 -1.92
CA PHE A 26 3.86 9.70 -2.83
C PHE A 26 4.33 9.79 -4.29
N ASP A 27 5.39 10.55 -4.57
CA ASP A 27 5.97 10.67 -5.91
C ASP A 27 6.47 9.32 -6.45
N LYS A 28 7.07 8.49 -5.60
CA LYS A 28 7.47 7.12 -5.97
C LYS A 28 6.26 6.25 -6.32
N VAL A 29 5.16 6.35 -5.56
CA VAL A 29 3.92 5.63 -5.84
C VAL A 29 3.33 6.06 -7.17
N VAL A 30 3.19 7.37 -7.41
CA VAL A 30 2.72 7.92 -8.69
C VAL A 30 3.58 7.42 -9.85
N LYS A 31 4.88 7.44 -9.69
CA LYS A 31 5.82 6.93 -10.70
C LYS A 31 5.62 5.44 -10.96
N HIS A 32 5.50 4.63 -9.90
CA HIS A 32 5.27 3.19 -10.03
C HIS A 32 3.98 2.90 -10.80
N VAL A 33 2.87 3.56 -10.44
CA VAL A 33 1.59 3.39 -11.15
C VAL A 33 1.74 3.71 -12.62
N LYS A 34 2.29 4.89 -12.94
CA LYS A 34 2.45 5.36 -14.32
C LYS A 34 3.37 4.49 -15.18
N GLU A 35 4.47 3.99 -14.61
CA GLU A 35 5.50 3.28 -15.38
C GLU A 35 5.29 1.76 -15.39
N ASN A 36 4.65 1.19 -14.38
CA ASN A 36 4.59 -0.26 -14.19
C ASN A 36 3.16 -0.84 -14.14
N VAL A 37 2.15 -0.02 -13.83
CA VAL A 37 0.76 -0.47 -13.70
C VAL A 37 -0.07 -0.04 -14.89
N ASP A 38 -0.09 1.24 -15.21
CA ASP A 38 -0.89 1.76 -16.34
C ASP A 38 -0.59 1.05 -17.65
N PRO A 39 0.69 0.76 -18.02
CA PRO A 39 0.98 0.11 -19.29
C PRO A 39 0.47 -1.32 -19.43
N ILE A 40 0.22 -2.01 -18.31
CA ILE A 40 -0.23 -3.42 -18.33
C ILE A 40 -1.74 -3.55 -18.09
N SER A 41 -2.42 -2.49 -17.68
CA SER A 41 -3.81 -2.54 -17.21
C SER A 41 -4.78 -2.97 -18.31
N ASP A 42 -4.68 -2.40 -19.50
CA ASP A 42 -5.57 -2.73 -20.61
C ASP A 42 -5.46 -4.21 -21.00
N GLU A 43 -4.23 -4.73 -21.10
CA GLU A 43 -3.99 -6.15 -21.38
C GLU A 43 -4.55 -7.03 -20.26
N PHE A 44 -4.28 -6.66 -18.99
CA PHE A 44 -4.74 -7.41 -17.81
C PHE A 44 -6.26 -7.55 -17.77
N TYR A 45 -6.99 -6.45 -17.97
CA TYR A 45 -8.45 -6.45 -17.92
C TYR A 45 -9.08 -7.14 -19.13
N LYS A 46 -8.50 -6.98 -20.31
CA LYS A 46 -8.96 -7.72 -21.50
C LYS A 46 -8.85 -9.23 -21.30
N LEU A 47 -7.74 -9.70 -20.75
CA LEU A 47 -7.56 -11.12 -20.42
C LEU A 47 -8.55 -11.58 -19.34
N ALA A 48 -8.94 -10.72 -18.40
CA ALA A 48 -9.95 -11.03 -17.39
C ALA A 48 -11.35 -11.21 -18.01
N GLU A 49 -11.70 -10.41 -19.01
CA GLU A 49 -12.97 -10.54 -19.76
C GLU A 49 -13.05 -11.83 -20.58
N GLU A 50 -11.91 -12.25 -21.13
CA GLU A 50 -11.80 -13.47 -21.96
C GLU A 50 -11.70 -14.75 -21.11
N ASN A 51 -11.50 -14.64 -19.79
CA ASN A 51 -11.32 -15.79 -18.90
C ASN A 51 -12.66 -16.42 -18.51
N GLU A 52 -12.86 -17.70 -18.84
CA GLU A 52 -14.07 -18.44 -18.47
C GLU A 52 -14.32 -18.48 -16.96
N ASN A 53 -13.24 -18.54 -16.17
CA ASN A 53 -13.32 -18.53 -14.73
C ASN A 53 -12.79 -17.20 -14.17
N ARG A 54 -13.72 -16.27 -13.90
CA ARG A 54 -13.39 -14.94 -13.36
C ARG A 54 -12.73 -14.94 -11.98
N TRP A 55 -12.69 -16.06 -11.28
CA TRP A 55 -12.08 -16.21 -9.96
C TRP A 55 -10.64 -16.67 -10.01
N HIS A 56 -10.11 -16.97 -11.19
CA HIS A 56 -8.74 -17.38 -11.38
C HIS A 56 -8.06 -16.47 -12.41
N LEU A 57 -6.87 -16.03 -12.08
CA LEU A 57 -6.01 -15.34 -13.05
C LEU A 57 -5.37 -16.40 -13.96
N ASN A 58 -5.31 -16.12 -15.27
CA ASN A 58 -4.55 -16.94 -16.18
C ASN A 58 -3.03 -16.68 -16.04
N GLU A 59 -2.21 -17.51 -16.67
CA GLU A 59 -0.76 -17.43 -16.57
C GLU A 59 -0.21 -16.04 -16.96
N ARG A 60 -0.77 -15.44 -18.01
CA ARG A 60 -0.32 -14.12 -18.46
C ARG A 60 -0.71 -13.00 -17.49
N GLN A 61 -1.89 -13.07 -16.91
CA GLN A 61 -2.29 -12.11 -15.87
C GLN A 61 -1.40 -12.22 -14.64
N LEU A 62 -1.07 -13.44 -14.19
CA LEU A 62 -0.13 -13.67 -13.09
C LEU A 62 1.25 -13.09 -13.40
N GLU A 63 1.78 -13.31 -14.61
CA GLU A 63 3.07 -12.79 -15.05
C GLU A 63 3.10 -11.24 -15.00
N LEU A 64 2.06 -10.58 -15.52
CA LEU A 64 1.93 -9.13 -15.51
C LEU A 64 1.88 -8.58 -14.08
N LEU A 65 1.03 -9.18 -13.24
CA LEU A 65 0.85 -8.76 -11.86
C LEU A 65 2.12 -8.95 -11.03
N GLU A 66 2.72 -10.14 -11.07
CA GLU A 66 3.95 -10.43 -10.33
C GLU A 66 5.13 -9.59 -10.83
N GLY A 67 5.19 -9.31 -12.13
CA GLY A 67 6.17 -8.38 -12.69
C GLY A 67 6.08 -6.98 -12.07
N ALA A 68 4.86 -6.44 -11.92
CA ALA A 68 4.63 -5.14 -11.28
C ALA A 68 4.92 -5.19 -9.77
N LYS A 69 4.50 -6.26 -9.05
CA LYS A 69 4.81 -6.47 -7.63
C LYS A 69 6.32 -6.51 -7.36
N ASN A 70 7.08 -7.20 -8.20
CA ASN A 70 8.53 -7.27 -8.06
C ASN A 70 9.19 -5.89 -8.21
N LYS A 71 8.75 -5.08 -9.17
CA LYS A 71 9.23 -3.70 -9.32
C LYS A 71 8.88 -2.81 -8.13
N ALA A 72 7.71 -3.01 -7.53
CA ALA A 72 7.33 -2.34 -6.29
C ALA A 72 8.28 -2.69 -5.14
N LYS A 73 8.57 -3.99 -4.95
CA LYS A 73 9.52 -4.49 -3.94
C LYS A 73 10.92 -3.92 -4.15
N GLU A 74 11.43 -3.96 -5.38
CA GLU A 74 12.74 -3.39 -5.75
C GLU A 74 12.85 -1.89 -5.48
N SER A 75 11.72 -1.17 -5.57
CA SER A 75 11.64 0.28 -5.32
C SER A 75 11.39 0.62 -3.85
N GLY A 76 11.27 -0.38 -2.96
CA GLY A 76 10.93 -0.19 -1.55
C GLY A 76 9.48 0.25 -1.33
N LEU A 77 8.59 -0.10 -2.25
CA LEU A 77 7.16 0.22 -2.20
C LEU A 77 6.35 -1.04 -1.84
N TRP A 78 6.70 -1.69 -0.74
CA TRP A 78 5.99 -2.87 -0.27
C TRP A 78 5.59 -2.71 1.17
N ASN A 79 4.31 -2.91 1.48
CA ASN A 79 3.77 -2.82 2.85
C ASN A 79 3.93 -1.46 3.54
N PHE A 80 4.21 -0.38 2.81
CA PHE A 80 4.41 0.96 3.38
C PHE A 80 3.19 1.49 4.13
N PHE A 81 2.00 0.95 3.87
CA PHE A 81 0.75 1.36 4.52
C PHE A 81 0.67 0.98 6.00
N LEU A 82 1.44 0.00 6.45
CA LEU A 82 1.44 -0.41 7.85
C LEU A 82 1.78 0.79 8.75
N PRO A 83 0.96 1.04 9.80
CA PRO A 83 1.07 2.27 10.58
C PRO A 83 2.30 2.34 11.50
N ASN A 84 2.93 1.19 11.79
CA ASN A 84 4.15 1.15 12.58
C ASN A 84 5.37 1.45 11.69
N ALA A 85 6.18 2.43 12.08
CA ALA A 85 7.39 2.82 11.35
C ALA A 85 8.49 1.74 11.31
N GLU A 86 8.40 0.70 12.14
CA GLU A 86 9.33 -0.44 12.10
C GLU A 86 8.96 -1.46 11.02
N THR A 87 7.68 -1.50 10.63
CA THR A 87 7.14 -2.49 9.68
C THR A 87 6.59 -1.86 8.40
N GLY A 88 6.23 -0.58 8.45
CA GLY A 88 5.78 0.26 7.35
C GLY A 88 6.50 1.61 7.38
N GLU A 89 5.85 2.65 6.89
CA GLU A 89 6.41 4.01 6.83
C GLU A 89 5.86 4.95 7.92
N GLY A 90 5.04 4.44 8.86
CA GLY A 90 4.48 5.24 9.96
C GLY A 90 3.57 6.38 9.48
N LEU A 91 2.87 6.21 8.38
CA LEU A 91 2.02 7.22 7.76
C LEU A 91 0.84 7.59 8.66
N SER A 92 0.51 8.88 8.68
CA SER A 92 -0.79 9.30 9.20
C SER A 92 -1.92 8.83 8.27
N ASN A 93 -3.14 8.70 8.81
CA ASN A 93 -4.30 8.37 7.99
C ASN A 93 -4.54 9.42 6.88
N LEU A 94 -4.21 10.69 7.14
CA LEU A 94 -4.33 11.75 6.15
C LEU A 94 -3.33 11.57 5.01
N ASP A 95 -2.08 11.31 5.33
CA ASP A 95 -1.03 11.09 4.32
C ASP A 95 -1.34 9.86 3.47
N TYR A 96 -1.77 8.77 4.12
CA TYR A 96 -2.17 7.56 3.40
C TYR A 96 -3.40 7.79 2.52
N ALA A 97 -4.35 8.66 2.91
CA ALA A 97 -5.52 8.97 2.10
C ALA A 97 -5.15 9.57 0.73
N TYR A 98 -4.10 10.39 0.65
CA TYR A 98 -3.60 10.89 -0.64
C TYR A 98 -3.06 9.77 -1.52
N ILE A 99 -2.30 8.86 -0.92
CA ILE A 99 -1.77 7.69 -1.65
C ILE A 99 -2.92 6.79 -2.10
N ALA A 100 -3.87 6.50 -1.22
CA ALA A 100 -5.04 5.68 -1.55
C ALA A 100 -5.88 6.28 -2.67
N ALA A 101 -6.04 7.61 -2.69
CA ALA A 101 -6.72 8.31 -3.78
C ALA A 101 -5.98 8.18 -5.12
N GLU A 102 -4.65 8.18 -5.11
CA GLU A 102 -3.85 7.93 -6.31
C GLU A 102 -3.99 6.49 -6.80
N LEU A 103 -3.87 5.52 -5.89
CA LEU A 103 -4.04 4.10 -6.20
C LEU A 103 -5.45 3.79 -6.74
N GLY A 104 -6.47 4.49 -6.24
CA GLY A 104 -7.86 4.34 -6.69
C GLY A 104 -8.12 4.75 -8.14
N LYS A 105 -7.19 5.45 -8.80
CA LYS A 105 -7.31 5.80 -10.23
C LYS A 105 -7.14 4.59 -11.14
N ASN A 106 -6.40 3.58 -10.69
CA ASN A 106 -6.19 2.32 -11.38
C ASN A 106 -6.43 1.16 -10.41
N PRO A 107 -7.53 0.39 -10.55
CA PRO A 107 -7.87 -0.67 -9.59
C PRO A 107 -6.78 -1.74 -9.40
N LEU A 108 -5.89 -1.93 -10.39
CA LEU A 108 -4.77 -2.87 -10.28
C LEU A 108 -3.64 -2.34 -9.39
N ALA A 109 -3.56 -1.01 -9.21
CA ALA A 109 -2.43 -0.38 -8.52
C ALA A 109 -2.29 -0.83 -7.07
N SER A 110 -3.39 -0.88 -6.32
CA SER A 110 -3.38 -1.31 -4.91
C SER A 110 -2.81 -2.71 -4.74
N GLU A 111 -3.17 -3.62 -5.64
CA GLU A 111 -2.70 -5.01 -5.63
C GLU A 111 -1.19 -5.11 -5.87
N THR A 112 -0.64 -4.27 -6.75
CA THR A 112 0.80 -4.28 -7.07
C THR A 112 1.69 -3.79 -5.94
N LEU A 113 1.12 -3.09 -4.95
CA LEU A 113 1.82 -2.51 -3.80
C LEU A 113 1.48 -3.22 -2.47
N ASN A 114 0.75 -4.33 -2.53
CA ASN A 114 0.21 -5.04 -1.38
C ASN A 114 -0.69 -4.17 -0.49
N CYS A 115 -1.43 -3.25 -1.09
CA CYS A 115 -2.33 -2.31 -0.42
C CYS A 115 -3.81 -2.63 -0.67
N SER A 116 -4.14 -3.87 -1.04
CA SER A 116 -5.51 -4.31 -1.34
C SER A 116 -6.21 -4.89 -0.12
N ALA A 117 -7.48 -4.57 0.02
CA ALA A 117 -8.37 -5.26 0.94
C ALA A 117 -8.73 -6.67 0.38
N PRO A 118 -8.90 -7.68 1.23
CA PRO A 118 -8.96 -7.65 2.71
C PRO A 118 -7.60 -7.76 3.41
N ASP A 119 -6.51 -7.98 2.69
CA ASP A 119 -5.21 -8.35 3.25
C ASP A 119 -4.61 -7.24 4.11
N THR A 120 -4.78 -5.97 3.74
CA THR A 120 -4.32 -4.84 4.57
C THR A 120 -4.87 -4.88 5.99
N GLY A 121 -6.17 -5.12 6.15
CA GLY A 121 -6.78 -5.25 7.48
C GLY A 121 -6.28 -6.48 8.25
N ASN A 122 -6.09 -7.59 7.56
CA ASN A 122 -5.53 -8.81 8.16
C ASN A 122 -4.09 -8.62 8.61
N MET A 123 -3.27 -7.94 7.80
CA MET A 123 -1.88 -7.61 8.14
C MET A 123 -1.80 -6.69 9.35
N GLU A 124 -2.61 -5.63 9.41
CA GLU A 124 -2.65 -4.73 10.56
C GLU A 124 -3.06 -5.45 11.86
N VAL A 125 -4.06 -6.33 11.80
CA VAL A 125 -4.48 -7.12 12.97
C VAL A 125 -3.35 -8.04 13.42
N LEU A 126 -2.76 -8.80 12.50
CA LEU A 126 -1.66 -9.72 12.82
C LEU A 126 -0.43 -8.96 13.34
N GLU A 127 -0.12 -7.80 12.77
CA GLU A 127 1.00 -6.96 13.20
C GLU A 127 0.81 -6.47 14.64
N ARG A 128 -0.39 -5.99 14.98
CA ARG A 128 -0.68 -5.41 16.29
C ARG A 128 -0.84 -6.42 17.40
N VAL A 129 -1.57 -7.50 17.15
CA VAL A 129 -2.03 -8.43 18.21
C VAL A 129 -1.66 -9.88 18.00
N GLY A 130 -1.04 -10.22 16.86
CA GLY A 130 -0.58 -11.57 16.57
C GLY A 130 0.56 -12.00 17.49
N THR A 131 0.55 -13.28 17.93
CA THR A 131 1.72 -13.86 18.60
C THR A 131 2.90 -14.00 17.62
N PRO A 132 4.16 -14.16 18.08
CA PRO A 132 5.29 -14.40 17.21
C PRO A 132 5.06 -15.56 16.24
N GLU A 133 4.45 -16.65 16.70
CA GLU A 133 4.14 -17.84 15.89
C GLU A 133 3.08 -17.54 14.83
N GLN A 134 2.07 -16.72 15.17
CA GLN A 134 1.03 -16.29 14.24
C GLN A 134 1.59 -15.35 13.17
N LYS A 135 2.47 -14.42 13.55
CA LYS A 135 3.15 -13.52 12.61
C LYS A 135 4.02 -14.30 11.63
N GLU A 136 4.82 -15.24 12.11
CA GLU A 136 5.66 -16.07 11.25
C GLU A 136 4.83 -16.91 10.28
N LYS A 137 3.71 -17.48 10.76
CA LYS A 137 2.90 -18.40 9.97
C LYS A 137 1.99 -17.70 8.96
N TRP A 138 1.42 -16.53 9.31
CA TRP A 138 0.36 -15.90 8.52
C TRP A 138 0.70 -14.49 8.04
N LEU A 139 1.43 -13.66 8.83
CA LEU A 139 1.77 -12.31 8.40
C LEU A 139 2.92 -12.30 7.41
N LYS A 140 3.95 -13.10 7.65
CA LYS A 140 5.14 -13.12 6.81
C LYS A 140 4.91 -13.59 5.37
N PRO A 141 3.99 -14.54 5.08
CA PRO A 141 3.66 -14.92 3.71
C PRO A 141 2.75 -13.94 2.98
N LEU A 142 1.97 -13.09 3.73
CA LEU A 142 1.11 -12.05 3.16
C LEU A 142 1.94 -10.89 2.61
#